data_fd93d62ceefbd0c4e46208da9b3b898c
#
_entry.id   fd93d62ceefbd0c4e46208da9b3b898c
#
_cell.length_a   1.000
_cell.length_b   1.000
_cell.length_c   1.000
_cell.angle_alpha   90.00
_cell.angle_beta   90.00
_cell.angle_gamma   90.00
#
_symmetry.space_group_name_H-M   'P 1'
#
loop_
_entity.id
_entity.type
_entity.pdbx_description
1 polymer ?
#
loop_
_entity_poly.entity_id
_entity_poly.type
_entity_poly.pdbx_seq_one_letter_code
_entity_poly.pdbx_strand_id
1 'polypeptide(L)'
;MTVVKRNKRAKPDPELLKLADSLLANYQKPEDLIGENGLLKQLTKMLVERALEAEMTGHLGHDKSGEVTNGTANTRNGHSTKTLKGDFGALPLDVPRDRQGTFEPQIVVKNQTRWAGFDDKIISLYARGLSVREIQSHLEEMYGAEVSPTLISNVTDAVSEDVKLWQARPLDAVYPILYLDCIHVKVRDNGAVRT
;
A
#
# COMPACT_ATOMS: atom_id res chain seq x y z
N MET A 1 -5.55 -37.80 -2.22
CA MET A 1 -4.32 -37.21 -1.64
C MET A 1 -3.62 -36.40 -2.74
N THR A 2 -3.78 -35.09 -2.72
CA THR A 2 -3.16 -34.22 -3.73
C THR A 2 -1.79 -33.79 -3.22
N VAL A 3 -0.73 -34.28 -3.85
CA VAL A 3 0.66 -33.95 -3.51
C VAL A 3 0.91 -32.49 -3.91
N VAL A 4 1.03 -31.60 -2.92
CA VAL A 4 1.47 -30.22 -3.12
C VAL A 4 2.93 -30.26 -3.59
N LYS A 5 3.18 -29.97 -4.87
CA LYS A 5 4.52 -29.81 -5.41
C LYS A 5 5.21 -28.65 -4.69
N ARG A 6 6.23 -28.93 -3.89
CA ARG A 6 7.12 -27.90 -3.33
C ARG A 6 7.78 -27.15 -4.47
N ASN A 7 7.43 -25.87 -4.60
CA ASN A 7 8.06 -24.96 -5.56
C ASN A 7 9.57 -24.90 -5.20
N LYS A 8 10.45 -25.32 -6.12
CA LYS A 8 11.90 -25.16 -5.98
C LYS A 8 12.17 -23.65 -5.89
N ARG A 9 12.74 -23.20 -4.76
CA ARG A 9 13.19 -21.81 -4.63
C ARG A 9 14.15 -21.53 -5.78
N ALA A 10 13.83 -20.52 -6.59
CA ALA A 10 14.73 -20.01 -7.60
C ALA A 10 16.04 -19.57 -6.94
N LYS A 11 17.18 -19.89 -7.53
CA LYS A 11 18.47 -19.39 -7.03
C LYS A 11 18.47 -17.87 -7.22
N PRO A 12 18.86 -17.11 -6.18
CA PRO A 12 18.94 -15.67 -6.30
C PRO A 12 19.98 -15.27 -7.36
N ASP A 13 19.70 -14.16 -8.05
CA ASP A 13 20.58 -13.59 -9.06
C ASP A 13 21.94 -13.24 -8.44
N PRO A 14 23.07 -13.68 -9.03
CA PRO A 14 24.41 -13.39 -8.52
C PRO A 14 24.71 -11.89 -8.38
N GLU A 15 24.16 -11.05 -9.26
CA GLU A 15 24.33 -9.59 -9.19
C GLU A 15 23.56 -9.00 -8.02
N LEU A 16 22.34 -9.47 -7.76
CA LEU A 16 21.55 -9.08 -6.57
C LEU A 16 22.24 -9.50 -5.28
N LEU A 17 22.90 -10.68 -5.25
CA LEU A 17 23.66 -11.11 -4.07
C LEU A 17 24.86 -10.18 -3.80
N LYS A 18 25.65 -9.83 -4.81
CA LYS A 18 26.77 -8.89 -4.66
C LYS A 18 26.31 -7.52 -4.18
N LEU A 19 25.19 -7.03 -4.71
CA LEU A 19 24.60 -5.77 -4.27
C LEU A 19 24.17 -5.86 -2.79
N ALA A 20 23.49 -6.94 -2.41
CA ALA A 20 23.06 -7.17 -1.04
C ALA A 20 24.27 -7.22 -0.08
N ASP A 21 25.34 -7.94 -0.45
CA ASP A 21 26.56 -8.03 0.36
C ASP A 21 27.21 -6.65 0.55
N SER A 22 27.24 -5.82 -0.51
CA SER A 22 27.80 -4.46 -0.43
C SER A 22 26.96 -3.54 0.47
N LEU A 23 25.65 -3.68 0.45
CA LEU A 23 24.73 -2.89 1.27
C LEU A 23 24.77 -3.31 2.74
N LEU A 24 25.00 -4.60 2.99
CA LEU A 24 25.11 -5.17 4.35
C LEU A 24 26.49 -4.98 4.98
N ALA A 25 27.49 -4.47 4.24
CA ALA A 25 28.85 -4.29 4.75
C ALA A 25 28.92 -3.41 6.02
N ASN A 26 27.97 -2.48 6.19
CA ASN A 26 27.89 -1.59 7.35
C ASN A 26 26.80 -1.98 8.36
N TYR A 27 26.15 -3.13 8.15
CA TYR A 27 25.09 -3.62 9.03
C TYR A 27 25.66 -4.15 10.34
N GLN A 28 25.17 -3.66 11.48
CA GLN A 28 25.59 -4.07 12.80
C GLN A 28 24.43 -4.56 13.68
N LYS A 29 23.25 -3.98 13.53
CA LYS A 29 22.09 -4.27 14.36
C LYS A 29 20.84 -4.48 13.50
N PRO A 30 19.85 -5.28 13.96
CA PRO A 30 18.59 -5.48 13.23
C PRO A 30 17.87 -4.16 12.87
N GLU A 31 17.97 -3.15 13.73
CA GLU A 31 17.36 -1.84 13.52
C GLU A 31 17.97 -1.09 12.32
N ASP A 32 19.25 -1.35 12.01
CA ASP A 32 19.92 -0.77 10.84
C ASP A 32 19.32 -1.29 9.54
N LEU A 33 18.72 -2.49 9.57
CA LEU A 33 18.08 -3.12 8.40
C LEU A 33 16.59 -2.77 8.28
N ILE A 34 15.83 -2.98 9.37
CA ILE A 34 14.36 -2.91 9.38
C ILE A 34 13.79 -1.78 10.22
N GLY A 35 14.62 -0.98 10.89
CA GLY A 35 14.19 0.15 11.70
C GLY A 35 13.55 1.29 10.89
N GLU A 36 13.09 2.32 11.60
CA GLU A 36 12.40 3.48 11.00
C GLU A 36 13.25 4.18 9.92
N ASN A 37 14.56 4.23 10.10
CA ASN A 37 15.54 4.71 9.12
C ASN A 37 16.40 3.58 8.54
N GLY A 38 15.89 2.35 8.58
CA GLY A 38 16.61 1.16 8.15
C GLY A 38 16.88 1.10 6.65
N LEU A 39 17.84 0.26 6.29
CA LEU A 39 18.31 0.09 4.92
C LEU A 39 17.17 -0.26 3.95
N LEU A 40 16.23 -1.13 4.38
CA LEU A 40 15.10 -1.52 3.54
C LEU A 40 14.20 -0.33 3.16
N LYS A 41 13.93 0.56 4.12
CA LYS A 41 13.15 1.78 3.86
C LYS A 41 13.87 2.72 2.92
N GLN A 42 15.19 2.91 3.12
CA GLN A 42 16.02 3.75 2.24
C GLN A 42 16.11 3.16 0.82
N LEU A 43 16.29 1.85 0.69
CA LEU A 43 16.29 1.17 -0.61
C LEU A 43 14.95 1.29 -1.32
N THR A 44 13.85 1.08 -0.61
CA THR A 44 12.51 1.24 -1.18
C THR A 44 12.31 2.65 -1.69
N LYS A 45 12.67 3.67 -0.91
CA LYS A 45 12.62 5.08 -1.33
C LYS A 45 13.41 5.29 -2.61
N MET A 46 14.68 4.89 -2.62
CA MET A 46 15.59 5.08 -3.74
C MET A 46 15.07 4.38 -5.02
N LEU A 47 14.57 3.15 -4.91
CA LEU A 47 14.05 2.40 -6.04
C LEU A 47 12.80 3.07 -6.63
N VAL A 48 11.88 3.52 -5.78
CA VAL A 48 10.66 4.21 -6.21
C VAL A 48 10.99 5.54 -6.88
N GLU A 49 11.88 6.34 -6.30
CA GLU A 49 12.30 7.62 -6.89
C GLU A 49 13.03 7.42 -8.23
N ARG A 50 13.87 6.39 -8.33
CA ARG A 50 14.53 6.01 -9.61
C ARG A 50 13.51 5.61 -10.66
N ALA A 51 12.49 4.84 -10.29
CA ALA A 51 11.45 4.42 -11.20
C ALA A 51 10.59 5.61 -11.67
N LEU A 52 10.26 6.55 -10.77
CA LEU A 52 9.56 7.80 -11.11
C LEU A 52 10.38 8.66 -12.08
N GLU A 53 11.71 8.73 -11.90
CA GLU A 53 12.59 9.42 -12.84
C GLU A 53 12.64 8.75 -14.21
N ALA A 54 12.60 7.42 -14.25
CA ALA A 54 12.52 6.67 -15.51
C ALA A 54 11.19 6.92 -16.23
N GLU A 55 10.05 6.92 -15.50
CA GLU A 55 8.75 7.31 -16.05
C GLU A 55 8.75 8.74 -16.60
N MET A 56 9.35 9.69 -15.87
CA MET A 56 9.50 11.07 -16.33
C MET A 56 10.35 11.17 -17.60
N THR A 57 11.44 10.40 -17.68
CA THR A 57 12.28 10.32 -18.88
C THR A 57 11.49 9.79 -20.09
N GLY A 58 10.70 8.73 -19.87
CA GLY A 58 9.80 8.18 -20.89
C GLY A 58 8.73 9.18 -21.34
N HIS A 59 8.14 9.92 -20.38
CA HIS A 59 7.12 10.94 -20.66
C HIS A 59 7.67 12.12 -21.49
N LEU A 60 8.86 12.62 -21.15
CA LEU A 60 9.47 13.76 -21.84
C LEU A 60 10.23 13.35 -23.12
N GLY A 61 10.62 12.07 -23.25
CA GLY A 61 11.40 11.57 -24.37
C GLY A 61 12.89 11.96 -24.36
N HIS A 62 13.38 12.53 -23.23
CA HIS A 62 14.80 12.90 -23.07
C HIS A 62 15.26 12.77 -21.63
N ASP A 63 16.55 12.49 -21.42
CA ASP A 63 17.20 12.41 -20.12
C ASP A 63 17.44 13.79 -19.47
N LYS A 64 17.85 13.79 -18.18
CA LYS A 64 18.19 15.02 -17.42
C LYS A 64 19.27 15.89 -18.10
N SER A 65 20.20 15.26 -18.83
CA SER A 65 21.33 15.91 -19.51
C SER A 65 21.18 15.93 -21.03
N GLY A 66 20.06 15.40 -21.58
CA GLY A 66 19.84 15.32 -23.03
C GLY A 66 19.34 16.64 -23.62
N GLU A 67 19.79 16.96 -24.82
CA GLU A 67 19.16 17.99 -25.65
C GLU A 67 17.71 17.57 -25.95
N VAL A 68 16.81 18.54 -25.97
CA VAL A 68 15.38 18.33 -26.30
C VAL A 68 15.27 17.93 -27.76
N THR A 69 15.36 16.63 -28.04
CA THR A 69 15.36 16.08 -29.40
C THR A 69 13.97 15.98 -30.04
N ASN A 70 12.92 15.95 -29.22
CA ASN A 70 11.54 15.82 -29.69
C ASN A 70 10.81 17.13 -29.43
N GLY A 71 10.76 18.06 -30.31
CA GLY A 71 9.95 19.29 -30.43
C GLY A 71 8.86 19.64 -29.39
N THR A 72 8.76 18.92 -28.28
CA THR A 72 7.89 19.18 -27.16
C THR A 72 8.57 20.20 -26.24
N ALA A 73 8.00 21.39 -26.14
CA ALA A 73 8.46 22.45 -25.23
C ALA A 73 8.31 22.10 -23.73
N ASN A 74 8.04 20.85 -23.39
CA ASN A 74 7.86 20.39 -22.03
C ASN A 74 9.21 19.96 -21.42
N THR A 75 9.50 20.44 -20.23
CA THR A 75 10.77 20.21 -19.53
C THR A 75 10.53 19.82 -18.07
N ARG A 76 11.53 19.24 -17.41
CA ARG A 76 11.50 18.97 -15.98
C ARG A 76 11.34 20.26 -15.19
N ASN A 77 10.53 20.22 -14.14
CA ASN A 77 10.24 21.37 -13.26
C ASN A 77 10.43 21.02 -11.78
N GLY A 78 11.57 20.45 -11.43
CA GLY A 78 11.88 20.06 -10.07
C GLY A 78 11.05 18.88 -9.57
N HIS A 79 10.88 18.78 -8.26
CA HIS A 79 10.18 17.71 -7.57
C HIS A 79 9.12 18.28 -6.63
N SER A 80 8.16 17.45 -6.26
CA SER A 80 7.24 17.70 -5.14
C SER A 80 7.37 16.57 -4.14
N THR A 81 7.47 16.88 -2.86
CA THR A 81 7.52 15.86 -1.81
C THR A 81 6.12 15.32 -1.56
N LYS A 82 6.00 14.00 -1.49
CA LYS A 82 4.77 13.27 -1.24
C LYS A 82 5.05 12.15 -0.24
N THR A 83 4.24 12.02 0.80
CA THR A 83 4.39 10.95 1.78
C THR A 83 3.38 9.85 1.52
N LEU A 84 3.85 8.60 1.32
CA LEU A 84 3.02 7.41 1.25
C LEU A 84 3.11 6.63 2.55
N LYS A 85 1.96 6.19 3.08
CA LYS A 85 1.84 5.34 4.26
C LYS A 85 1.73 3.87 3.83
N GLY A 86 2.41 2.98 4.55
CA GLY A 86 2.41 1.55 4.24
C GLY A 86 3.23 0.74 5.24
N ASP A 87 3.66 -0.45 4.84
CA ASP A 87 4.37 -1.42 5.67
C ASP A 87 5.68 -0.93 6.27
N PHE A 88 6.30 0.06 5.63
CA PHE A 88 7.53 0.71 6.10
C PHE A 88 7.24 2.06 6.82
N GLY A 89 6.00 2.24 7.29
CA GLY A 89 5.57 3.50 7.89
C GLY A 89 5.34 4.60 6.86
N ALA A 90 5.56 5.83 7.27
CA ALA A 90 5.52 7.00 6.40
C ALA A 90 6.80 7.09 5.56
N LEU A 91 6.67 7.03 4.24
CA LEU A 91 7.77 7.12 3.28
C LEU A 91 7.68 8.44 2.50
N PRO A 92 8.51 9.45 2.81
CA PRO A 92 8.57 10.66 2.02
C PRO A 92 9.31 10.40 0.70
N LEU A 93 8.65 10.70 -0.42
CA LEU A 93 9.15 10.52 -1.79
C LEU A 93 9.25 11.85 -2.50
N ASP A 94 10.29 12.03 -3.29
CA ASP A 94 10.45 13.15 -4.18
C ASP A 94 9.94 12.77 -5.59
N VAL A 95 8.74 13.24 -5.91
CA VAL A 95 8.05 12.95 -7.17
C VAL A 95 8.43 14.02 -8.19
N PRO A 96 9.02 13.68 -9.34
CA PRO A 96 9.38 14.63 -10.37
C PRO A 96 8.14 15.28 -10.98
N ARG A 97 8.30 16.51 -11.45
CA ARG A 97 7.27 17.28 -12.13
C ARG A 97 7.78 17.81 -13.46
N ASP A 98 6.88 17.88 -14.41
CA ASP A 98 7.10 18.59 -15.68
C ASP A 98 6.56 20.03 -15.62
N ARG A 99 7.00 20.86 -16.55
CA ARG A 99 6.61 22.27 -16.60
C ARG A 99 5.15 22.47 -16.99
N GLN A 100 4.61 21.58 -17.80
CA GLN A 100 3.23 21.64 -18.28
C GLN A 100 2.23 20.96 -17.33
N GLY A 101 2.71 20.20 -16.32
CA GLY A 101 1.86 19.49 -15.36
C GLY A 101 1.10 18.30 -15.97
N THR A 102 1.58 17.77 -17.08
CA THR A 102 0.97 16.66 -17.83
C THR A 102 1.49 15.29 -17.39
N PHE A 103 2.54 15.24 -16.60
CA PHE A 103 3.10 14.00 -16.11
C PHE A 103 2.17 13.32 -15.10
N GLU A 104 1.77 12.10 -15.40
CA GLU A 104 0.96 11.24 -14.53
C GLU A 104 1.72 9.94 -14.23
N PRO A 105 2.45 9.88 -13.10
CA PRO A 105 3.20 8.71 -12.72
C PRO A 105 2.29 7.51 -12.46
N GLN A 106 2.72 6.33 -12.91
CA GLN A 106 1.99 5.08 -12.73
C GLN A 106 2.32 4.40 -11.40
N ILE A 107 3.58 4.47 -10.97
CA ILE A 107 4.05 3.83 -9.73
C ILE A 107 3.46 4.50 -8.49
N VAL A 108 3.33 5.83 -8.52
CA VAL A 108 2.74 6.63 -7.44
C VAL A 108 1.68 7.55 -8.03
N VAL A 109 0.47 7.05 -8.13
CA VAL A 109 -0.64 7.76 -8.76
C VAL A 109 -0.90 9.12 -8.10
N LYS A 110 -1.32 10.10 -8.88
CA LYS A 110 -1.68 11.43 -8.39
C LYS A 110 -2.70 11.33 -7.25
N ASN A 111 -2.49 12.08 -6.17
CA ASN A 111 -3.32 12.06 -4.95
C ASN A 111 -3.27 10.76 -4.10
N GLN A 112 -2.51 9.76 -4.50
CA GLN A 112 -2.28 8.57 -3.68
C GLN A 112 -1.52 8.97 -2.40
N THR A 113 -2.00 8.57 -1.24
CA THR A 113 -1.39 8.82 0.08
C THR A 113 -0.97 7.54 0.80
N ARG A 114 -1.31 6.39 0.22
CA ARG A 114 -1.06 5.06 0.77
C ARG A 114 -0.62 4.09 -0.31
N TRP A 115 0.16 3.10 0.08
CA TRP A 115 0.50 1.97 -0.79
C TRP A 115 -0.72 1.06 -1.02
N ALA A 116 -0.74 0.38 -2.16
CA ALA A 116 -1.72 -0.66 -2.41
C ALA A 116 -1.68 -1.73 -1.31
N GLY A 117 -2.85 -2.22 -0.87
CA GLY A 117 -2.98 -3.22 0.19
C GLY A 117 -2.98 -2.65 1.62
N PHE A 118 -2.70 -1.36 1.84
CA PHE A 118 -2.80 -0.77 3.17
C PHE A 118 -4.25 -0.71 3.66
N ASP A 119 -5.19 -0.39 2.77
CA ASP A 119 -6.61 -0.37 3.08
C ASP A 119 -7.14 -1.77 3.40
N ASP A 120 -6.64 -2.82 2.74
CA ASP A 120 -6.99 -4.22 3.04
C ASP A 120 -6.61 -4.62 4.46
N LYS A 121 -5.54 -4.06 5.01
CA LYS A 121 -5.14 -4.29 6.41
C LYS A 121 -6.14 -3.66 7.38
N ILE A 122 -6.58 -2.44 7.10
CA ILE A 122 -7.63 -1.76 7.89
C ILE A 122 -8.89 -2.63 7.89
N ILE A 123 -9.33 -3.08 6.71
CA ILE A 123 -10.50 -3.95 6.56
C ILE A 123 -10.32 -5.25 7.34
N SER A 124 -9.15 -5.89 7.24
CA SER A 124 -8.85 -7.13 7.96
C SER A 124 -8.91 -6.97 9.48
N LEU A 125 -8.38 -5.87 10.01
CA LEU A 125 -8.43 -5.57 11.45
C LEU A 125 -9.86 -5.28 11.90
N TYR A 126 -10.60 -4.50 11.11
CA TYR A 126 -12.01 -4.20 11.39
C TYR A 126 -12.89 -5.45 11.37
N ALA A 127 -12.69 -6.34 10.38
CA ALA A 127 -13.40 -7.62 10.26
C ALA A 127 -13.13 -8.58 11.45
N ARG A 128 -12.02 -8.40 12.15
CA ARG A 128 -11.70 -9.14 13.39
C ARG A 128 -12.36 -8.54 14.63
N GLY A 129 -13.11 -7.46 14.49
CA GLY A 129 -13.87 -6.82 15.56
C GLY A 129 -13.09 -5.73 16.31
N LEU A 130 -11.93 -5.28 15.82
CA LEU A 130 -11.21 -4.17 16.44
C LEU A 130 -11.99 -2.87 16.25
N SER A 131 -12.05 -2.07 17.31
CA SER A 131 -12.59 -0.71 17.24
C SER A 131 -11.65 0.22 16.47
N VAL A 132 -12.17 1.35 16.01
CA VAL A 132 -11.37 2.37 15.29
C VAL A 132 -10.12 2.79 16.06
N ARG A 133 -10.21 2.94 17.40
CA ARG A 133 -9.07 3.30 18.26
C ARG A 133 -8.03 2.19 18.32
N GLU A 134 -8.45 0.95 18.44
CA GLU A 134 -7.54 -0.20 18.44
C GLU A 134 -6.84 -0.36 17.11
N ILE A 135 -7.54 -0.12 16.01
CA ILE A 135 -6.93 -0.12 14.66
C ILE A 135 -5.89 0.98 14.55
N GLN A 136 -6.18 2.20 15.02
CA GLN A 136 -5.20 3.29 15.03
C GLN A 136 -3.94 2.91 15.83
N SER A 137 -4.12 2.45 17.06
CA SER A 137 -3.03 2.05 17.94
C SER A 137 -2.21 0.91 17.32
N HIS A 138 -2.86 -0.08 16.72
CA HIS A 138 -2.20 -1.20 16.09
C HIS A 138 -1.37 -0.78 14.85
N LEU A 139 -1.91 0.10 14.01
CA LEU A 139 -1.21 0.59 12.82
C LEU A 139 -0.02 1.50 13.19
N GLU A 140 -0.16 2.30 14.25
CA GLU A 140 0.91 3.13 14.77
C GLU A 140 2.04 2.27 15.36
N GLU A 141 1.68 1.28 16.21
CA GLU A 141 2.65 0.37 16.84
C GLU A 141 3.40 -0.50 15.83
N MET A 142 2.68 -1.10 14.87
CA MET A 142 3.25 -2.06 13.94
C MET A 142 3.94 -1.43 12.75
N TYR A 143 3.48 -0.28 12.29
CA TYR A 143 3.94 0.33 11.04
C TYR A 143 4.43 1.78 11.22
N GLY A 144 4.37 2.35 12.44
CA GLY A 144 4.66 3.76 12.66
C GLY A 144 3.77 4.69 11.81
N ALA A 145 2.58 4.23 11.44
CA ALA A 145 1.67 4.93 10.55
C ALA A 145 0.50 5.53 11.32
N GLU A 146 0.54 6.82 11.59
CA GLU A 146 -0.58 7.56 12.16
C GLU A 146 -1.75 7.61 11.16
N VAL A 147 -2.89 7.08 11.55
CA VAL A 147 -4.10 6.97 10.71
C VAL A 147 -5.26 7.69 11.38
N SER A 148 -5.97 8.54 10.64
CA SER A 148 -7.13 9.25 11.19
C SER A 148 -8.35 8.32 11.35
N PRO A 149 -9.22 8.56 12.34
CA PRO A 149 -10.50 7.84 12.47
C PRO A 149 -11.35 7.91 11.19
N THR A 150 -11.37 9.09 10.56
CA THR A 150 -12.11 9.33 9.31
C THR A 150 -11.61 8.44 8.18
N LEU A 151 -10.30 8.21 8.08
CA LEU A 151 -9.76 7.30 7.07
C LEU A 151 -10.25 5.88 7.28
N ILE A 152 -10.21 5.39 8.53
CA ILE A 152 -10.68 4.04 8.85
C ILE A 152 -12.17 3.90 8.48
N SER A 153 -13.00 4.89 8.86
CA SER A 153 -14.42 4.90 8.50
C SER A 153 -14.62 4.89 6.98
N ASN A 154 -13.92 5.75 6.23
CA ASN A 154 -14.04 5.78 4.77
C ASN A 154 -13.64 4.46 4.10
N VAL A 155 -12.58 3.80 4.60
CA VAL A 155 -12.13 2.51 4.08
C VAL A 155 -13.14 1.40 4.37
N THR A 156 -13.71 1.39 5.57
CA THR A 156 -14.74 0.40 5.95
C THR A 156 -16.08 0.66 5.25
N ASP A 157 -16.46 1.91 5.04
CA ASP A 157 -17.67 2.28 4.31
C ASP A 157 -17.60 1.90 2.83
N ALA A 158 -16.42 1.96 2.22
CA ALA A 158 -16.22 1.56 0.83
C ALA A 158 -16.55 0.08 0.57
N VAL A 159 -16.42 -0.79 1.58
CA VAL A 159 -16.76 -2.21 1.49
C VAL A 159 -18.25 -2.48 1.69
N SER A 160 -19.01 -1.50 2.21
CA SER A 160 -20.44 -1.69 2.53
C SER A 160 -21.27 -2.06 1.30
N GLU A 161 -20.94 -1.51 0.13
CA GLU A 161 -21.65 -1.84 -1.11
C GLU A 161 -21.40 -3.29 -1.56
N ASP A 162 -20.15 -3.76 -1.45
CA ASP A 162 -19.81 -5.16 -1.75
C ASP A 162 -20.50 -6.13 -0.79
N VAL A 163 -20.61 -5.77 0.49
CA VAL A 163 -21.35 -6.55 1.49
C VAL A 163 -22.83 -6.60 1.13
N LYS A 164 -23.45 -5.49 0.74
CA LYS A 164 -24.84 -5.46 0.30
C LYS A 164 -25.07 -6.32 -0.94
N LEU A 165 -24.20 -6.24 -1.94
CA LEU A 165 -24.26 -7.07 -3.14
C LEU A 165 -24.11 -8.56 -2.78
N TRP A 166 -23.18 -8.89 -1.88
CA TRP A 166 -23.01 -10.25 -1.40
C TRP A 166 -24.26 -10.77 -0.66
N GLN A 167 -24.89 -9.95 0.19
CA GLN A 167 -26.12 -10.29 0.91
C GLN A 167 -27.31 -10.46 -0.03
N ALA A 168 -27.38 -9.66 -1.10
CA ALA A 168 -28.44 -9.72 -2.09
C ALA A 168 -28.25 -10.79 -3.18
N ARG A 169 -27.12 -11.53 -3.16
CA ARG A 169 -26.86 -12.57 -4.16
C ARG A 169 -27.94 -13.64 -4.14
N PRO A 170 -28.36 -14.18 -5.30
CA PRO A 170 -29.26 -15.33 -5.35
C PRO A 170 -28.58 -16.55 -4.71
N LEU A 171 -29.34 -17.30 -3.96
CA LEU A 171 -28.89 -18.58 -3.40
C LEU A 171 -28.83 -19.61 -4.51
N ASP A 172 -27.99 -20.65 -4.34
CA ASP A 172 -27.96 -21.79 -5.23
C ASP A 172 -29.29 -22.54 -5.18
N ALA A 173 -29.65 -23.23 -6.27
CA ALA A 173 -30.93 -23.93 -6.39
C ALA A 173 -31.13 -25.06 -5.37
N VAL A 174 -30.04 -25.64 -4.85
CA VAL A 174 -30.08 -26.75 -3.90
C VAL A 174 -28.94 -26.61 -2.88
N TYR A 175 -29.31 -26.64 -1.60
CA TYR A 175 -28.40 -26.79 -0.47
C TYR A 175 -28.71 -28.13 0.23
N PRO A 176 -27.84 -29.15 0.11
CA PRO A 176 -28.09 -30.45 0.72
C PRO A 176 -28.08 -30.41 2.26
N ILE A 177 -27.34 -29.44 2.84
CA ILE A 177 -27.27 -29.23 4.28
C ILE A 177 -27.24 -27.72 4.53
N LEU A 178 -28.09 -27.23 5.43
CA LEU A 178 -28.15 -25.83 5.85
C LEU A 178 -27.98 -25.72 7.36
N TYR A 179 -27.00 -24.95 7.81
CA TYR A 179 -26.83 -24.61 9.22
C TYR A 179 -27.34 -23.19 9.43
N LEU A 180 -28.23 -23.00 10.40
CA LEU A 180 -28.75 -21.71 10.83
C LEU A 180 -28.26 -21.44 12.25
N ASP A 181 -27.59 -20.32 12.43
CA ASP A 181 -27.15 -19.82 13.73
C ASP A 181 -27.57 -18.37 13.90
N CYS A 182 -27.89 -17.98 15.13
CA CYS A 182 -28.35 -16.64 15.48
C CYS A 182 -27.34 -15.95 16.37
N ILE A 183 -26.93 -14.74 15.99
CA ILE A 183 -26.10 -13.89 16.81
C ILE A 183 -27.01 -12.90 17.55
N HIS A 184 -26.97 -12.92 18.88
CA HIS A 184 -27.65 -11.91 19.71
C HIS A 184 -26.79 -10.66 19.79
N VAL A 185 -27.20 -9.60 19.11
CA VAL A 185 -26.52 -8.29 19.19
C VAL A 185 -27.42 -7.26 19.88
N LYS A 186 -26.82 -6.47 20.74
CA LYS A 186 -27.50 -5.32 21.35
C LYS A 186 -27.50 -4.16 20.35
N VAL A 187 -28.66 -3.80 19.85
CA VAL A 187 -28.84 -2.69 18.94
C VAL A 187 -29.49 -1.53 19.66
N ARG A 188 -28.93 -0.32 19.51
CA ARG A 188 -29.55 0.90 20.01
C ARG A 188 -30.49 1.45 18.96
N ASP A 189 -31.80 1.35 19.21
CA ASP A 189 -32.84 1.87 18.36
C ASP A 189 -33.69 2.87 19.15
N ASN A 190 -33.82 4.10 18.62
CA ASN A 190 -34.58 5.20 19.22
C ASN A 190 -34.30 5.44 20.72
N GLY A 191 -33.04 5.33 21.11
CA GLY A 191 -32.60 5.55 22.51
C GLY A 191 -32.77 4.35 23.44
N ALA A 192 -33.42 3.26 23.00
CA ALA A 192 -33.55 2.02 23.76
C ALA A 192 -32.58 0.95 23.19
N VAL A 193 -32.02 0.13 24.10
CA VAL A 193 -31.23 -1.04 23.70
C VAL A 193 -32.16 -2.23 23.55
N ARG A 194 -32.22 -2.79 22.33
CA ARG A 194 -32.95 -4.03 22.02
C ARG A 194 -31.96 -5.16 21.73
N THR A 195 -32.36 -6.36 22.08
CA THR A 195 -31.60 -7.59 21.78
C THR A 195 -32.32 -8.37 20.73
#